data_3e749eb31ceffbce208db277ad5d7b3b
#
_entry.id   3e749eb31ceffbce208db277ad5d7b3b
#
_cell.length_a   1.000
_cell.length_b   1.000
_cell.length_c   1.000
_cell.angle_alpha   90.00
_cell.angle_beta   90.00
_cell.angle_gamma   90.00
#
_symmetry.space_group_name_H-M   'P 1'
#
loop_
_entity.id
_entity.type
_entity.pdbx_description
1 polymer ?
#
loop_
_entity_poly.entity_id
_entity_poly.type
_entity_poly.pdbx_seq_one_letter_code
_entity_poly.pdbx_strand_id
1 'polypeptide(L)'
;MERDAEFMERAVKLAARGLGHTRPNPAVGAVIVKGGKIIGEGWHKKAGGDHAEVAAIKNATRRGLKSPKGATIYVTLEPCSKPGRVGACIDAIIAAGISRVVYAIPDPNPTNCGKAKRALARAGVNCERFKGDADLLKLADDLICDFRKHVTTGIPYVTVKLAMSLDGKICDDFGNAKWISSADSRRLTGSTLREINDAIMVGAETVRKDNPSLLSHGRRNNDLVRVIISKSGRLPKNAQVFTDGAPNKTLVFDDAAKAVRELGKMGIVSVLCEGGLKLARSLAEVGLVDQWITIVAPVVIGARPIGKAIRGRLNVDESFIACGDSFVTVDFERRGRP
;
A
#
# COMPACT_ATOMS: atom_id res chain seq x y z
N MET A 1 17.87 -15.97 18.49
CA MET A 1 16.65 -15.94 17.65
C MET A 1 15.60 -14.97 18.22
N GLU A 2 15.24 -15.04 19.51
CA GLU A 2 14.27 -14.07 20.11
C GLU A 2 14.66 -12.60 19.94
N ARG A 3 15.94 -12.27 20.16
CA ARG A 3 16.40 -10.88 19.99
C ARG A 3 16.38 -10.37 18.56
N ASP A 4 16.58 -11.24 17.54
CA ASP A 4 16.48 -10.82 16.14
C ASP A 4 15.03 -10.47 15.76
N ALA A 5 14.04 -11.14 16.38
CA ALA A 5 12.63 -10.85 16.19
C ALA A 5 12.23 -9.47 16.71
N GLU A 6 12.69 -9.09 17.91
CA GLU A 6 12.45 -7.76 18.51
C GLU A 6 12.96 -6.62 17.61
N PHE A 7 14.17 -6.77 17.08
CA PHE A 7 14.77 -5.75 16.21
C PHE A 7 14.12 -5.71 14.83
N MET A 8 13.69 -6.86 14.29
CA MET A 8 12.96 -6.90 13.03
C MET A 8 11.54 -6.32 13.19
N GLU A 9 10.85 -6.60 14.29
CA GLU A 9 9.57 -5.97 14.63
C GLU A 9 9.70 -4.43 14.67
N ARG A 10 10.77 -3.95 15.30
CA ARG A 10 11.05 -2.51 15.31
C ARG A 10 11.26 -1.95 13.90
N ALA A 11 11.98 -2.68 13.03
CA ALA A 11 12.17 -2.28 11.64
C ALA A 11 10.85 -2.25 10.86
N VAL A 12 9.95 -3.22 11.07
CA VAL A 12 8.60 -3.26 10.48
C VAL A 12 7.76 -2.06 10.93
N LYS A 13 7.75 -1.74 12.22
CA LYS A 13 7.07 -0.54 12.75
C LYS A 13 7.60 0.77 12.15
N LEU A 14 8.90 0.82 11.84
CA LEU A 14 9.49 1.98 11.15
C LEU A 14 9.08 2.02 9.67
N ALA A 15 9.05 0.88 8.98
CA ALA A 15 8.62 0.79 7.59
C ALA A 15 7.18 1.30 7.40
N ALA A 16 6.27 0.94 8.31
CA ALA A 16 4.88 1.39 8.26
C ALA A 16 4.72 2.93 8.24
N ARG A 17 5.68 3.68 8.78
CA ARG A 17 5.70 5.15 8.71
C ARG A 17 5.91 5.71 7.30
N GLY A 18 6.41 4.88 6.38
CA GLY A 18 6.64 5.23 4.98
C GLY A 18 5.44 4.94 4.07
N LEU A 19 4.45 4.19 4.55
CA LEU A 19 3.27 3.84 3.73
C LEU A 19 2.63 5.09 3.12
N GLY A 20 2.32 5.00 1.83
CA GLY A 20 1.73 6.09 1.07
C GLY A 20 2.69 7.23 0.69
N HIS A 21 3.88 7.34 1.30
CA HIS A 21 4.80 8.47 1.06
C HIS A 21 6.02 8.12 0.19
N THR A 22 6.34 6.84 0.05
CA THR A 22 7.59 6.39 -0.62
C THR A 22 7.44 6.10 -2.10
N ARG A 23 6.22 6.00 -2.60
CA ARG A 23 5.93 5.53 -3.95
C ARG A 23 6.63 6.31 -5.07
N PRO A 24 7.01 5.61 -6.12
CA PRO A 24 6.79 4.19 -6.44
C PRO A 24 7.70 3.20 -5.68
N ASN A 25 8.55 3.67 -4.75
CA ASN A 25 9.43 2.84 -3.95
C ASN A 25 8.66 2.14 -2.82
N PRO A 26 9.13 0.96 -2.34
CA PRO A 26 8.52 0.26 -1.22
C PRO A 26 8.72 1.00 0.11
N ALA A 27 7.82 0.76 1.06
CA ALA A 27 7.98 1.19 2.43
C ALA A 27 8.99 0.26 3.14
N VAL A 28 10.15 0.79 3.51
CA VAL A 28 11.24 0.02 4.14
C VAL A 28 11.66 0.69 5.44
N GLY A 29 11.95 -0.12 6.45
CA GLY A 29 12.51 0.29 7.73
C GLY A 29 13.80 -0.45 8.05
N ALA A 30 14.71 0.19 8.78
CA ALA A 30 15.97 -0.38 9.19
C ALA A 30 16.35 0.02 10.62
N VAL A 31 16.99 -0.91 11.32
CA VAL A 31 17.50 -0.75 12.70
C VAL A 31 18.91 -1.25 12.78
N ILE A 32 19.82 -0.46 13.35
CA ILE A 32 21.23 -0.82 13.58
C ILE A 32 21.43 -1.14 15.05
N VAL A 33 21.97 -2.31 15.33
CA VAL A 33 22.17 -2.84 16.68
C VAL A 33 23.65 -3.14 16.93
N LYS A 34 24.16 -2.69 18.08
CA LYS A 34 25.50 -2.99 18.55
C LYS A 34 25.51 -3.31 20.03
N GLY A 35 26.11 -4.44 20.43
CA GLY A 35 26.10 -4.88 21.82
C GLY A 35 24.69 -5.05 22.39
N GLY A 36 23.74 -5.54 21.60
CA GLY A 36 22.35 -5.73 22.00
C GLY A 36 21.52 -4.45 22.19
N LYS A 37 22.04 -3.28 21.78
CA LYS A 37 21.35 -1.99 21.89
C LYS A 37 21.15 -1.36 20.51
N ILE A 38 19.97 -0.77 20.29
CA ILE A 38 19.70 0.02 19.10
C ILE A 38 20.53 1.29 19.14
N ILE A 39 21.35 1.50 18.10
CA ILE A 39 22.19 2.69 17.95
C ILE A 39 21.76 3.59 16.77
N GLY A 40 20.95 3.08 15.86
CA GLY A 40 20.43 3.84 14.73
C GLY A 40 19.11 3.26 14.21
N GLU A 41 18.23 4.14 13.76
CA GLU A 41 16.92 3.80 13.21
C GLU A 41 16.67 4.65 11.97
N GLY A 42 16.02 4.06 10.96
CA GLY A 42 15.67 4.75 9.75
C GLY A 42 14.51 4.09 9.02
N TRP A 43 13.83 4.88 8.21
CA TRP A 43 12.85 4.38 7.25
C TRP A 43 12.92 5.23 5.99
N HIS A 44 12.49 4.65 4.87
CA HIS A 44 12.35 5.42 3.64
C HIS A 44 11.17 6.39 3.79
N LYS A 45 11.45 7.70 3.71
CA LYS A 45 10.44 8.73 4.03
C LYS A 45 9.67 9.21 2.81
N LYS A 46 10.33 9.25 1.65
CA LYS A 46 9.75 9.73 0.40
C LYS A 46 10.60 9.31 -0.80
N ALA A 47 9.98 9.19 -1.96
CA ALA A 47 10.68 8.92 -3.21
C ALA A 47 11.82 9.92 -3.45
N GLY A 48 12.98 9.43 -3.88
CA GLY A 48 14.19 10.23 -4.12
C GLY A 48 14.95 10.63 -2.84
N GLY A 49 14.43 10.33 -1.65
CA GLY A 49 15.15 10.51 -0.39
C GLY A 49 15.99 9.29 -0.01
N ASP A 50 16.68 9.37 1.14
CA ASP A 50 17.50 8.28 1.68
C ASP A 50 16.66 6.99 1.84
N HIS A 51 17.23 5.85 1.46
CA HIS A 51 16.67 4.56 1.80
C HIS A 51 16.81 4.29 3.30
N ALA A 52 16.08 3.32 3.83
CA ALA A 52 16.03 3.04 5.26
C ALA A 52 17.39 2.78 5.89
N GLU A 53 18.25 2.04 5.18
CA GLU A 53 19.60 1.69 5.62
C GLU A 53 20.47 2.94 5.76
N VAL A 54 20.45 3.81 4.75
CA VAL A 54 21.20 5.08 4.74
C VAL A 54 20.68 6.00 5.84
N ALA A 55 19.35 6.07 6.01
CA ALA A 55 18.72 6.86 7.08
C ALA A 55 19.14 6.35 8.47
N ALA A 56 19.17 5.02 8.68
CA ALA A 56 19.59 4.40 9.93
C ALA A 56 21.11 4.65 10.22
N ILE A 57 21.96 4.55 9.19
CA ILE A 57 23.41 4.85 9.31
C ILE A 57 23.60 6.32 9.70
N LYS A 58 22.96 7.25 9.00
CA LYS A 58 23.00 8.69 9.33
C LYS A 58 22.49 8.98 10.73
N ASN A 59 21.45 8.28 11.19
CA ASN A 59 20.91 8.43 12.54
C ASN A 59 21.89 7.95 13.60
N ALA A 60 22.55 6.81 13.39
CA ALA A 60 23.59 6.29 14.27
C ALA A 60 24.78 7.25 14.43
N THR A 61 25.27 7.80 13.32
CA THR A 61 26.43 8.69 13.32
C THR A 61 26.13 10.09 13.86
N ARG A 62 24.92 10.61 13.63
CA ARG A 62 24.48 11.96 14.05
C ARG A 62 24.43 12.13 15.58
N ARG A 63 24.20 11.05 16.31
CA ARG A 63 24.13 11.07 17.77
C ARG A 63 25.50 11.07 18.46
N GLY A 64 26.62 11.04 17.71
CA GLY A 64 27.97 11.03 18.28
C GLY A 64 28.27 9.82 19.17
N LEU A 65 27.32 8.89 19.27
CA LEU A 65 27.30 7.91 20.34
C LEU A 65 28.02 6.61 20.03
N LYS A 66 28.07 6.14 18.76
CA LYS A 66 28.81 4.90 18.42
C LYS A 66 28.96 4.75 16.91
N SER A 67 30.18 4.43 16.47
CA SER A 67 30.41 3.96 15.10
C SER A 67 29.61 2.70 14.82
N PRO A 68 28.89 2.59 13.68
CA PRO A 68 28.19 1.38 13.26
C PRO A 68 29.14 0.23 12.88
N LYS A 69 30.46 0.47 12.89
CA LYS A 69 31.45 -0.56 12.61
C LYS A 69 31.29 -1.78 13.52
N GLY A 70 31.19 -2.97 12.90
CA GLY A 70 30.96 -4.24 13.60
C GLY A 70 29.54 -4.44 14.11
N ALA A 71 28.59 -3.56 13.76
CA ALA A 71 27.17 -3.69 14.13
C ALA A 71 26.40 -4.66 13.21
N THR A 72 25.20 -5.02 13.63
CA THR A 72 24.19 -5.70 12.81
C THR A 72 23.14 -4.69 12.36
N ILE A 73 22.73 -4.74 11.08
CA ILE A 73 21.56 -4.03 10.57
C ILE A 73 20.43 -5.00 10.28
N TYR A 74 19.23 -4.68 10.78
CA TYR A 74 17.98 -5.35 10.46
C TYR A 74 17.20 -4.47 9.52
N VAL A 75 16.73 -5.02 8.40
CA VAL A 75 16.00 -4.29 7.36
C VAL A 75 14.83 -5.11 6.85
N THR A 76 13.70 -4.48 6.61
CA THR A 76 12.47 -5.20 6.19
C THR A 76 12.54 -5.75 4.77
N LEU A 77 13.40 -5.24 3.91
CA LEU A 77 13.57 -5.64 2.51
C LEU A 77 15.06 -5.88 2.21
N GLU A 78 15.37 -6.82 1.32
CA GLU A 78 16.73 -7.04 0.83
C GLU A 78 17.35 -5.73 0.33
N PRO A 79 18.56 -5.33 0.83
CA PRO A 79 19.20 -4.09 0.43
C PRO A 79 19.48 -4.00 -1.07
N CYS A 80 19.23 -2.85 -1.67
CA CYS A 80 19.48 -2.67 -3.09
C CYS A 80 20.97 -2.76 -3.43
N SER A 81 21.29 -3.48 -4.53
CA SER A 81 22.64 -3.71 -5.04
C SER A 81 23.01 -2.83 -6.22
N LYS A 82 22.04 -2.10 -6.77
CA LYS A 82 22.28 -1.17 -7.88
C LYS A 82 22.07 0.26 -7.41
N PRO A 83 22.91 1.20 -7.85
CA PRO A 83 22.65 2.61 -7.64
C PRO A 83 21.36 2.98 -8.37
N GLY A 84 20.39 3.53 -7.60
CA GLY A 84 19.22 4.18 -8.14
C GLY A 84 19.45 5.70 -8.23
N ARG A 85 18.42 6.49 -7.87
CA ARG A 85 18.55 7.95 -7.70
C ARG A 85 19.50 8.32 -6.53
N VAL A 86 19.67 7.41 -5.60
CA VAL A 86 20.61 7.45 -4.47
C VAL A 86 21.54 6.25 -4.63
N GLY A 87 22.79 6.32 -4.16
CA GLY A 87 23.74 5.21 -4.26
C GLY A 87 23.20 3.88 -3.73
N ALA A 88 23.82 2.75 -4.08
CA ALA A 88 23.35 1.44 -3.63
C ALA A 88 23.44 1.31 -2.10
N CYS A 89 22.42 0.72 -1.46
CA CYS A 89 22.40 0.54 0.00
C CYS A 89 23.56 -0.34 0.48
N ILE A 90 23.95 -1.35 -0.33
CA ILE A 90 25.10 -2.20 0.00
C ILE A 90 26.40 -1.41 0.14
N ASP A 91 26.63 -0.38 -0.67
CA ASP A 91 27.83 0.46 -0.60
C ASP A 91 27.86 1.27 0.70
N ALA A 92 26.72 1.81 1.11
CA ALA A 92 26.59 2.53 2.37
C ALA A 92 26.80 1.60 3.59
N ILE A 93 26.28 0.36 3.54
CA ILE A 93 26.47 -0.66 4.57
C ILE A 93 27.95 -1.03 4.71
N ILE A 94 28.63 -1.27 3.60
CA ILE A 94 30.08 -1.61 3.57
C ILE A 94 30.91 -0.43 4.10
N ALA A 95 30.64 0.77 3.60
CA ALA A 95 31.37 1.98 4.03
C ALA A 95 31.19 2.29 5.51
N ALA A 96 30.03 1.96 6.08
CA ALA A 96 29.75 2.10 7.51
C ALA A 96 30.45 1.02 8.37
N GLY A 97 31.05 -0.01 7.76
CA GLY A 97 31.72 -1.11 8.45
C GLY A 97 30.77 -2.03 9.21
N ILE A 98 29.50 -2.12 8.79
CA ILE A 98 28.53 -3.06 9.36
C ILE A 98 28.98 -4.48 9.04
N SER A 99 28.93 -5.39 10.03
CA SER A 99 29.43 -6.76 9.88
C SER A 99 28.35 -7.80 9.55
N ARG A 100 27.09 -7.50 9.86
CA ARG A 100 25.96 -8.42 9.63
C ARG A 100 24.73 -7.68 9.14
N VAL A 101 24.07 -8.23 8.11
CA VAL A 101 22.80 -7.78 7.56
C VAL A 101 21.77 -8.88 7.73
N VAL A 102 20.64 -8.58 8.36
CA VAL A 102 19.46 -9.46 8.48
C VAL A 102 18.30 -8.78 7.76
N TYR A 103 17.81 -9.38 6.67
CA TYR A 103 16.66 -8.84 5.95
C TYR A 103 15.44 -9.76 6.04
N ALA A 104 14.25 -9.17 6.10
CA ALA A 104 13.00 -9.97 6.20
C ALA A 104 12.61 -10.56 4.84
N ILE A 105 12.37 -9.72 3.85
CA ILE A 105 11.80 -10.10 2.55
C ILE A 105 12.84 -9.94 1.44
N PRO A 106 12.99 -10.93 0.54
CA PRO A 106 13.77 -10.77 -0.69
C PRO A 106 13.19 -9.64 -1.56
N ASP A 107 14.04 -8.92 -2.27
CA ASP A 107 13.54 -7.89 -3.20
C ASP A 107 12.73 -8.55 -4.33
N PRO A 108 11.44 -8.23 -4.49
CA PRO A 108 10.62 -8.80 -5.55
C PRO A 108 11.03 -8.33 -6.95
N ASN A 109 11.84 -7.27 -7.06
CA ASN A 109 12.34 -6.78 -8.34
C ASN A 109 13.38 -7.76 -8.91
N PRO A 110 13.12 -8.42 -10.07
CA PRO A 110 14.04 -9.41 -10.65
C PRO A 110 15.45 -8.87 -10.92
N THR A 111 15.56 -7.55 -11.11
CA THR A 111 16.86 -6.91 -11.38
C THR A 111 17.75 -6.78 -10.15
N ASN A 112 17.21 -6.93 -8.94
CA ASN A 112 17.91 -6.78 -7.66
C ASN A 112 17.90 -8.05 -6.80
N CYS A 113 16.88 -8.88 -6.89
CA CYS A 113 16.66 -10.09 -6.10
C CYS A 113 17.92 -10.98 -6.00
N GLY A 114 18.29 -11.35 -4.77
CA GLY A 114 19.39 -12.28 -4.47
C GLY A 114 20.80 -11.75 -4.72
N LYS A 115 20.96 -10.48 -5.12
CA LYS A 115 22.28 -9.90 -5.45
C LYS A 115 22.98 -9.32 -4.24
N ALA A 116 22.25 -8.82 -3.24
CA ALA A 116 22.82 -8.23 -2.05
C ALA A 116 23.71 -9.21 -1.28
N LYS A 117 23.25 -10.44 -1.07
CA LYS A 117 23.99 -11.47 -0.34
C LYS A 117 25.40 -11.71 -0.94
N ARG A 118 25.46 -11.84 -2.27
CA ARG A 118 26.73 -12.10 -2.98
C ARG A 118 27.69 -10.90 -2.90
N ALA A 119 27.16 -9.69 -3.06
CA ALA A 119 27.94 -8.46 -3.04
C ALA A 119 28.49 -8.17 -1.63
N LEU A 120 27.67 -8.31 -0.60
CA LEU A 120 28.04 -8.13 0.79
C LEU A 120 29.06 -9.18 1.26
N ALA A 121 28.89 -10.44 0.87
CA ALA A 121 29.84 -11.51 1.20
C ALA A 121 31.27 -11.24 0.65
N ARG A 122 31.37 -10.69 -0.56
CA ARG A 122 32.68 -10.29 -1.13
C ARG A 122 33.40 -9.19 -0.32
N ALA A 123 32.62 -8.38 0.40
CA ALA A 123 33.14 -7.34 1.29
C ALA A 123 33.30 -7.83 2.75
N GLY A 124 33.16 -9.12 3.03
CA GLY A 124 33.26 -9.70 4.36
C GLY A 124 32.06 -9.44 5.28
N VAL A 125 30.93 -9.01 4.73
CA VAL A 125 29.69 -8.76 5.48
C VAL A 125 28.80 -9.99 5.42
N ASN A 126 28.42 -10.55 6.59
CA ASN A 126 27.44 -11.65 6.65
C ASN A 126 26.06 -11.12 6.30
N CYS A 127 25.40 -11.73 5.30
CA CYS A 127 24.06 -11.36 4.87
C CYS A 127 23.12 -12.57 4.85
N GLU A 128 22.06 -12.51 5.65
CA GLU A 128 21.12 -13.61 5.80
C GLU A 128 19.68 -13.11 5.86
N ARG A 129 18.78 -14.01 5.46
CA ARG A 129 17.34 -13.78 5.59
C ARG A 129 16.91 -14.10 7.01
N PHE A 130 16.05 -13.26 7.57
CA PHE A 130 15.39 -13.50 8.85
C PHE A 130 14.57 -14.79 8.79
N LYS A 131 14.75 -15.66 9.78
CA LYS A 131 14.11 -16.99 9.88
C LYS A 131 13.23 -17.08 11.14
N GLY A 132 12.69 -15.96 11.58
CA GLY A 132 11.87 -15.90 12.79
C GLY A 132 10.38 -16.00 12.50
N ASP A 133 9.62 -15.28 13.28
CA ASP A 133 8.18 -15.21 13.33
C ASP A 133 7.53 -15.02 11.95
N ALA A 134 6.60 -15.94 11.60
CA ALA A 134 5.89 -15.94 10.32
C ALA A 134 4.94 -14.75 10.18
N ASP A 135 4.30 -14.32 11.26
CA ASP A 135 3.38 -13.17 11.25
C ASP A 135 4.16 -11.88 11.00
N LEU A 136 5.35 -11.77 11.60
CA LEU A 136 6.24 -10.64 11.35
C LEU A 136 6.73 -10.60 9.90
N LEU A 137 7.04 -11.75 9.31
CA LEU A 137 7.38 -11.85 7.89
C LEU A 137 6.19 -11.46 7.01
N LYS A 138 4.98 -11.91 7.36
CA LYS A 138 3.75 -11.51 6.67
C LYS A 138 3.55 -9.99 6.74
N LEU A 139 3.66 -9.39 7.91
CA LEU A 139 3.55 -7.93 8.07
C LEU A 139 4.57 -7.18 7.21
N ALA A 140 5.83 -7.63 7.18
CA ALA A 140 6.86 -7.02 6.33
C ALA A 140 6.51 -7.14 4.84
N ASP A 141 5.90 -8.24 4.44
CA ASP A 141 5.49 -8.54 3.08
C ASP A 141 4.28 -7.71 2.64
N ASP A 142 3.30 -7.54 3.53
CA ASP A 142 2.10 -6.73 3.30
C ASP A 142 2.45 -5.24 3.09
N LEU A 143 3.48 -4.73 3.78
CA LEU A 143 3.96 -3.35 3.60
C LEU A 143 4.48 -3.03 2.19
N ILE A 144 4.79 -4.03 1.38
CA ILE A 144 5.32 -3.88 0.03
C ILE A 144 4.46 -4.58 -1.05
N CYS A 145 3.25 -5.02 -0.71
CA CYS A 145 2.38 -5.80 -1.61
C CYS A 145 2.09 -5.08 -2.92
N ASP A 146 1.85 -3.77 -2.87
CA ASP A 146 1.62 -2.92 -4.04
C ASP A 146 2.88 -2.78 -4.91
N PHE A 147 4.02 -2.49 -4.29
CA PHE A 147 5.32 -2.47 -4.99
C PHE A 147 5.61 -3.82 -5.64
N ARG A 148 5.44 -4.94 -4.89
CA ARG A 148 5.68 -6.28 -5.42
C ARG A 148 4.84 -6.55 -6.65
N LYS A 149 3.52 -6.33 -6.57
CA LYS A 149 2.63 -6.55 -7.71
C LYS A 149 3.07 -5.72 -8.91
N HIS A 150 3.35 -4.43 -8.70
CA HIS A 150 3.73 -3.55 -9.79
C HIS A 150 5.04 -3.96 -10.46
N VAL A 151 6.12 -4.23 -9.69
CA VAL A 151 7.43 -4.57 -10.29
C VAL A 151 7.46 -5.93 -10.97
N THR A 152 6.55 -6.85 -10.60
CA THR A 152 6.47 -8.20 -11.20
C THR A 152 5.49 -8.29 -12.36
N THR A 153 4.46 -7.42 -12.40
CA THR A 153 3.39 -7.53 -13.40
C THR A 153 3.19 -6.27 -14.24
N GLY A 154 3.74 -5.13 -13.83
CA GLY A 154 3.45 -3.82 -14.42
C GLY A 154 2.04 -3.28 -14.11
N ILE A 155 1.26 -3.98 -13.26
CA ILE A 155 -0.13 -3.65 -12.94
C ILE A 155 -0.21 -3.13 -11.49
N PRO A 156 -0.96 -2.06 -11.21
CA PRO A 156 -1.18 -1.58 -9.84
C PRO A 156 -1.87 -2.60 -8.94
N TYR A 157 -1.64 -2.50 -7.65
CA TYR A 157 -2.43 -3.18 -6.63
C TYR A 157 -3.80 -2.48 -6.50
N VAL A 158 -4.87 -3.24 -6.65
CA VAL A 158 -6.24 -2.70 -6.65
C VAL A 158 -6.96 -3.11 -5.37
N THR A 159 -7.26 -2.13 -4.53
CA THR A 159 -8.12 -2.28 -3.36
C THR A 159 -9.52 -1.78 -3.69
N VAL A 160 -10.52 -2.65 -3.59
CA VAL A 160 -11.94 -2.24 -3.62
C VAL A 160 -12.39 -1.93 -2.21
N LYS A 161 -13.02 -0.78 -2.01
CA LYS A 161 -13.66 -0.41 -0.74
C LYS A 161 -15.15 -0.17 -0.97
N LEU A 162 -15.99 -0.90 -0.24
CA LEU A 162 -17.43 -0.68 -0.23
C LEU A 162 -17.95 -0.44 1.20
N ALA A 163 -19.00 0.36 1.32
CA ALA A 163 -19.80 0.43 2.53
C ALA A 163 -21.15 -0.22 2.26
N MET A 164 -21.64 -1.03 3.20
CA MET A 164 -22.93 -1.69 3.12
C MET A 164 -23.66 -1.66 4.46
N SER A 165 -24.96 -1.79 4.40
CA SER A 165 -25.81 -2.01 5.57
C SER A 165 -25.63 -3.43 6.13
N LEU A 166 -26.17 -3.69 7.32
CA LEU A 166 -26.15 -5.00 7.96
C LEU A 166 -26.87 -6.07 7.10
N ASP A 167 -27.89 -5.67 6.33
CA ASP A 167 -28.61 -6.51 5.37
C ASP A 167 -27.97 -6.54 3.96
N GLY A 168 -26.69 -6.10 3.84
CA GLY A 168 -25.87 -6.24 2.65
C GLY A 168 -26.18 -5.26 1.52
N LYS A 169 -26.81 -4.12 1.78
CA LYS A 169 -27.18 -3.14 0.76
C LYS A 169 -26.21 -1.96 0.70
N ILE A 170 -25.90 -1.51 -0.52
CA ILE A 170 -25.04 -0.36 -0.79
C ILE A 170 -25.83 0.91 -1.16
N CYS A 171 -27.15 0.81 -1.31
CA CYS A 171 -28.06 1.91 -1.55
C CYS A 171 -29.49 1.45 -1.24
N ASP A 172 -30.42 2.41 -1.12
CA ASP A 172 -31.85 2.14 -1.07
C ASP A 172 -32.43 1.75 -2.45
N ASP A 173 -33.73 1.47 -2.52
CA ASP A 173 -34.43 1.11 -3.75
C ASP A 173 -34.46 2.22 -4.80
N PHE A 174 -34.22 3.46 -4.40
CA PHE A 174 -34.11 4.63 -5.27
C PHE A 174 -32.67 4.90 -5.71
N GLY A 175 -31.70 4.10 -5.23
CA GLY A 175 -30.29 4.23 -5.51
C GLY A 175 -29.61 5.32 -4.70
N ASN A 176 -30.19 5.77 -3.58
CA ASN A 176 -29.55 6.67 -2.66
C ASN A 176 -28.61 5.88 -1.75
N ALA A 177 -27.33 6.26 -1.78
CA ALA A 177 -26.27 5.61 -0.98
C ALA A 177 -25.75 6.52 0.13
N LYS A 178 -26.26 7.77 0.21
CA LYS A 178 -25.72 8.74 1.16
C LYS A 178 -26.03 8.34 2.58
N TRP A 179 -25.01 8.17 3.26
CA TRP A 179 -24.59 7.97 4.62
C TRP A 179 -24.93 6.58 5.19
N ILE A 180 -24.55 5.50 4.46
CA ILE A 180 -24.61 4.16 5.01
C ILE A 180 -23.65 4.03 6.19
N SER A 181 -22.35 4.33 5.99
CA SER A 181 -21.37 4.33 7.07
C SER A 181 -21.39 5.62 7.89
N SER A 182 -20.88 5.56 9.12
CA SER A 182 -20.78 6.71 10.02
C SER A 182 -19.88 7.82 9.45
N ALA A 183 -20.02 9.06 9.94
CA ALA A 183 -19.18 10.17 9.54
C ALA A 183 -17.71 9.92 9.90
N ASP A 184 -17.47 9.25 11.04
CA ASP A 184 -16.13 8.94 11.53
C ASP A 184 -15.46 7.85 10.69
N SER A 185 -16.20 6.81 10.27
CA SER A 185 -15.71 5.81 9.33
C SER A 185 -15.35 6.42 7.97
N ARG A 186 -16.16 7.35 7.46
CA ARG A 186 -15.83 8.06 6.22
C ARG A 186 -14.59 8.93 6.36
N ARG A 187 -14.41 9.60 7.51
CA ARG A 187 -13.22 10.38 7.81
C ARG A 187 -11.99 9.48 7.91
N LEU A 188 -12.08 8.37 8.63
CA LEU A 188 -11.01 7.39 8.75
C LEU A 188 -10.59 6.85 7.38
N THR A 189 -11.53 6.41 6.54
CA THR A 189 -11.21 5.90 5.20
C THR A 189 -10.61 7.00 4.30
N GLY A 190 -11.12 8.22 4.36
CA GLY A 190 -10.60 9.36 3.62
C GLY A 190 -9.18 9.77 4.03
N SER A 191 -8.85 9.70 5.32
CA SER A 191 -7.52 10.05 5.84
C SER A 191 -6.51 8.89 5.84
N THR A 192 -6.97 7.64 5.70
CA THR A 192 -6.10 6.47 5.75
C THR A 192 -6.00 5.80 4.38
N LEU A 193 -7.12 5.25 3.86
CA LEU A 193 -7.07 4.49 2.61
C LEU A 193 -6.69 5.37 1.40
N ARG A 194 -7.21 6.60 1.32
CA ARG A 194 -6.82 7.50 0.24
C ARG A 194 -5.37 7.99 0.39
N GLU A 195 -4.89 8.13 1.63
CA GLU A 195 -3.51 8.54 1.90
C GLU A 195 -2.49 7.51 1.44
N ILE A 196 -2.80 6.23 1.61
CA ILE A 196 -1.90 5.15 1.26
C ILE A 196 -2.04 4.66 -0.20
N ASN A 197 -2.88 5.26 -1.03
CA ASN A 197 -3.03 4.91 -2.45
C ASN A 197 -2.54 6.02 -3.39
N ASP A 198 -2.09 5.68 -4.61
CA ASP A 198 -1.66 6.65 -5.61
C ASP A 198 -2.81 7.16 -6.46
N ALA A 199 -3.83 6.35 -6.65
CA ALA A 199 -5.01 6.73 -7.40
C ALA A 199 -6.30 6.31 -6.71
N ILE A 200 -7.36 7.09 -6.92
CA ILE A 200 -8.73 6.76 -6.54
C ILE A 200 -9.59 6.61 -7.78
N MET A 201 -10.37 5.53 -7.85
CA MET A 201 -11.22 5.20 -9.00
C MET A 201 -12.69 5.15 -8.61
N VAL A 202 -13.54 5.84 -9.39
CA VAL A 202 -15.00 5.81 -9.24
C VAL A 202 -15.70 5.69 -10.58
N GLY A 203 -16.96 5.27 -10.57
CA GLY A 203 -17.82 5.30 -11.76
C GLY A 203 -18.45 6.66 -12.01
N ALA A 204 -18.87 6.93 -13.25
CA ALA A 204 -19.56 8.16 -13.65
C ALA A 204 -20.84 8.43 -12.83
N GLU A 205 -21.57 7.39 -12.41
CA GLU A 205 -22.77 7.56 -11.59
C GLU A 205 -22.46 8.15 -10.22
N THR A 206 -21.34 7.74 -9.59
CA THR A 206 -20.85 8.34 -8.34
C THR A 206 -20.59 9.84 -8.52
N VAL A 207 -19.96 10.22 -9.64
CA VAL A 207 -19.72 11.64 -9.93
C VAL A 207 -21.03 12.41 -10.11
N ARG A 208 -22.02 11.85 -10.83
CA ARG A 208 -23.32 12.51 -11.07
C ARG A 208 -24.16 12.65 -9.81
N LYS A 209 -24.19 11.59 -8.96
CA LYS A 209 -25.06 11.55 -7.78
C LYS A 209 -24.46 12.22 -6.56
N ASP A 210 -23.17 11.95 -6.32
CA ASP A 210 -22.51 12.32 -5.07
C ASP A 210 -21.66 13.59 -5.20
N ASN A 211 -21.29 13.95 -6.42
CA ASN A 211 -20.38 15.09 -6.73
C ASN A 211 -19.17 15.14 -5.77
N PRO A 212 -18.38 14.04 -5.67
CA PRO A 212 -17.31 13.95 -4.68
C PRO A 212 -16.07 14.72 -5.11
N SER A 213 -15.30 15.25 -4.15
CA SER A 213 -13.98 15.83 -4.42
C SER A 213 -12.92 14.77 -4.76
N LEU A 214 -13.07 13.56 -4.22
CA LEU A 214 -12.10 12.46 -4.31
C LEU A 214 -10.69 12.81 -3.80
N LEU A 215 -10.59 13.82 -2.94
CA LEU A 215 -9.32 14.20 -2.32
C LEU A 215 -9.04 13.36 -1.08
N SER A 216 -7.77 13.20 -0.75
CA SER A 216 -7.37 12.69 0.55
C SER A 216 -7.59 13.77 1.62
N HIS A 217 -7.97 13.36 2.82
CA HIS A 217 -8.04 14.25 3.99
C HIS A 217 -6.75 14.20 4.82
N GLY A 218 -5.73 13.49 4.33
CA GLY A 218 -4.43 13.32 4.95
C GLY A 218 -3.37 14.31 4.43
N ARG A 219 -2.10 13.97 4.67
CA ARG A 219 -0.94 14.82 4.31
C ARG A 219 -0.65 14.88 2.81
N ARG A 220 -1.10 13.88 2.02
CA ARG A 220 -0.87 13.76 0.56
C ARG A 220 -2.01 14.30 -0.28
N ASN A 221 -2.73 15.29 0.20
CA ASN A 221 -3.94 15.79 -0.46
C ASN A 221 -3.77 16.12 -1.95
N ASN A 222 -2.57 16.44 -2.40
CA ASN A 222 -2.29 16.97 -3.73
C ASN A 222 -1.70 15.97 -4.75
N ASP A 223 -1.43 14.72 -4.36
CA ASP A 223 -0.74 13.76 -5.23
C ASP A 223 -1.63 12.62 -5.74
N LEU A 224 -2.84 12.49 -5.20
CA LEU A 224 -3.77 11.41 -5.52
C LEU A 224 -4.36 11.59 -6.93
N VAL A 225 -4.10 10.68 -7.84
CA VAL A 225 -4.69 10.69 -9.19
C VAL A 225 -6.17 10.27 -9.13
N ARG A 226 -7.07 11.12 -9.65
CA ARG A 226 -8.50 10.81 -9.71
C ARG A 226 -8.87 10.15 -11.01
N VAL A 227 -9.54 9.00 -10.96
CA VAL A 227 -9.89 8.19 -12.13
C VAL A 227 -11.40 8.00 -12.17
N ILE A 228 -12.01 8.37 -13.29
CA ILE A 228 -13.46 8.24 -13.52
C ILE A 228 -13.69 7.26 -14.66
N ILE A 229 -14.49 6.22 -14.40
CA ILE A 229 -14.90 5.27 -15.44
C ILE A 229 -16.26 5.69 -16.00
N SER A 230 -16.26 6.06 -17.30
CA SER A 230 -17.44 6.53 -18.00
C SER A 230 -17.48 6.01 -19.43
N LYS A 231 -18.29 4.99 -19.72
CA LYS A 231 -18.44 4.43 -21.08
C LYS A 231 -18.89 5.45 -22.14
N SER A 232 -19.71 6.41 -21.74
CA SER A 232 -20.24 7.43 -22.65
C SER A 232 -19.40 8.71 -22.70
N GLY A 233 -18.44 8.88 -21.80
CA GLY A 233 -17.70 10.14 -21.62
C GLY A 233 -18.55 11.30 -21.08
N ARG A 234 -19.87 11.13 -20.93
CA ARG A 234 -20.80 12.20 -20.49
C ARG A 234 -20.68 12.38 -18.99
N LEU A 235 -20.03 13.46 -18.57
CA LEU A 235 -19.85 13.85 -17.17
C LEU A 235 -20.27 15.31 -17.00
N PRO A 236 -20.82 15.70 -15.81
CA PRO A 236 -21.11 17.09 -15.52
C PRO A 236 -19.82 17.93 -15.56
N LYS A 237 -19.75 18.93 -16.41
CA LYS A 237 -18.57 19.82 -16.52
C LYS A 237 -18.31 20.61 -15.25
N ASN A 238 -19.34 20.87 -14.47
CA ASN A 238 -19.30 21.55 -13.17
C ASN A 238 -19.11 20.61 -11.99
N ALA A 239 -18.83 19.33 -12.23
CA ALA A 239 -18.54 18.41 -11.13
C ALA A 239 -17.29 18.84 -10.36
N GLN A 240 -17.33 18.67 -9.04
CA GLN A 240 -16.28 19.10 -8.12
C GLN A 240 -14.89 18.58 -8.51
N VAL A 241 -14.80 17.33 -9.00
CA VAL A 241 -13.55 16.73 -9.48
C VAL A 241 -12.88 17.49 -10.66
N PHE A 242 -13.58 18.38 -11.33
CA PHE A 242 -13.06 19.20 -12.42
C PHE A 242 -12.92 20.68 -12.07
N THR A 243 -13.57 21.15 -10.98
CA THR A 243 -13.72 22.59 -10.68
C THR A 243 -13.17 22.99 -9.32
N ASP A 244 -12.71 22.04 -8.50
CA ASP A 244 -12.24 22.29 -7.13
C ASP A 244 -10.87 23.01 -7.05
N GLY A 245 -10.23 23.28 -8.18
CA GLY A 245 -8.92 23.94 -8.24
C GLY A 245 -7.77 23.10 -7.67
N ALA A 246 -8.02 21.86 -7.28
CA ALA A 246 -6.98 21.00 -6.76
C ALA A 246 -5.99 20.62 -7.88
N PRO A 247 -4.69 20.57 -7.62
CA PRO A 247 -3.67 20.23 -8.60
C PRO A 247 -3.71 18.75 -9.03
N ASN A 248 -4.56 17.96 -8.39
CA ASN A 248 -4.71 16.54 -8.64
C ASN A 248 -5.19 16.28 -10.07
N LYS A 249 -4.46 15.41 -10.76
CA LYS A 249 -4.84 14.99 -12.10
C LYS A 249 -6.13 14.18 -12.08
N THR A 250 -7.11 14.57 -12.93
CA THR A 250 -8.34 13.80 -13.15
C THR A 250 -8.31 13.16 -14.54
N LEU A 251 -8.42 11.83 -14.58
CA LEU A 251 -8.39 11.03 -15.79
C LEU A 251 -9.76 10.38 -16.01
N VAL A 252 -10.19 10.31 -17.26
CA VAL A 252 -11.45 9.66 -17.63
C VAL A 252 -11.15 8.52 -18.59
N PHE A 253 -11.68 7.34 -18.29
CA PHE A 253 -11.54 6.15 -19.13
C PHE A 253 -12.92 5.54 -19.42
N ASP A 254 -13.03 4.85 -20.53
CA ASP A 254 -14.23 4.12 -20.97
C ASP A 254 -14.35 2.74 -20.31
N ASP A 255 -13.22 2.15 -19.91
CA ASP A 255 -13.11 0.81 -19.34
C ASP A 255 -12.18 0.77 -18.13
N ALA A 256 -12.58 0.03 -17.09
CA ALA A 256 -11.85 -0.04 -15.83
C ALA A 256 -10.55 -0.86 -15.94
N ALA A 257 -10.58 -1.96 -16.68
CA ALA A 257 -9.40 -2.82 -16.84
C ALA A 257 -8.33 -2.10 -17.68
N LYS A 258 -8.75 -1.38 -18.72
CA LYS A 258 -7.88 -0.50 -19.50
C LYS A 258 -7.28 0.60 -18.63
N ALA A 259 -8.10 1.26 -17.79
CA ALA A 259 -7.62 2.28 -16.84
C ALA A 259 -6.53 1.74 -15.93
N VAL A 260 -6.73 0.57 -15.31
CA VAL A 260 -5.74 -0.04 -14.41
C VAL A 260 -4.41 -0.31 -15.13
N ARG A 261 -4.46 -0.83 -16.38
CA ARG A 261 -3.23 -1.08 -17.14
C ARG A 261 -2.50 0.22 -17.53
N GLU A 262 -3.24 1.24 -17.96
CA GLU A 262 -2.63 2.55 -18.31
C GLU A 262 -2.03 3.23 -17.07
N LEU A 263 -2.69 3.15 -15.91
CA LEU A 263 -2.14 3.64 -14.65
C LEU A 263 -0.81 2.95 -14.30
N GLY A 264 -0.71 1.63 -14.50
CA GLY A 264 0.54 0.91 -14.30
C GLY A 264 1.68 1.43 -15.18
N LYS A 265 1.42 1.70 -16.47
CA LYS A 265 2.40 2.31 -17.38
C LYS A 265 2.82 3.72 -16.98
N MET A 266 1.96 4.44 -16.24
CA MET A 266 2.26 5.76 -15.66
C MET A 266 3.07 5.69 -14.38
N GLY A 267 3.41 4.48 -13.87
CA GLY A 267 4.15 4.28 -12.63
C GLY A 267 3.28 4.35 -11.37
N ILE A 268 1.95 4.31 -11.50
CA ILE A 268 1.01 4.18 -10.38
C ILE A 268 1.09 2.76 -9.85
N VAL A 269 1.36 2.58 -8.58
CA VAL A 269 1.55 1.26 -7.97
C VAL A 269 0.32 0.77 -7.22
N SER A 270 -0.61 1.67 -6.84
CA SER A 270 -1.83 1.30 -6.13
C SER A 270 -3.04 2.14 -6.53
N VAL A 271 -4.21 1.50 -6.54
CA VAL A 271 -5.51 2.09 -6.88
C VAL A 271 -6.54 1.73 -5.83
N LEU A 272 -7.17 2.72 -5.22
CA LEU A 272 -8.36 2.56 -4.38
C LEU A 272 -9.62 2.72 -5.23
N CYS A 273 -10.40 1.66 -5.39
CA CYS A 273 -11.71 1.72 -6.04
C CYS A 273 -12.80 1.97 -4.99
N GLU A 274 -13.33 3.19 -4.96
CA GLU A 274 -14.50 3.58 -4.16
C GLU A 274 -15.78 3.69 -5.02
N GLY A 275 -15.77 3.04 -6.17
CA GLY A 275 -16.94 2.97 -7.04
C GLY A 275 -18.00 2.01 -6.50
N GLY A 276 -19.26 2.16 -7.00
CA GLY A 276 -20.32 1.25 -6.66
C GLY A 276 -20.09 -0.19 -7.15
N LEU A 277 -20.95 -1.12 -6.71
CA LEU A 277 -20.81 -2.56 -6.95
C LEU A 277 -20.61 -2.94 -8.43
N LYS A 278 -21.18 -2.19 -9.38
CA LYS A 278 -20.99 -2.45 -10.82
C LYS A 278 -19.53 -2.32 -11.24
N LEU A 279 -18.85 -1.28 -10.78
CA LEU A 279 -17.45 -1.06 -11.08
C LEU A 279 -16.55 -2.08 -10.35
N ALA A 280 -16.79 -2.27 -9.06
CA ALA A 280 -16.07 -3.25 -8.26
C ALA A 280 -16.17 -4.66 -8.86
N ARG A 281 -17.39 -5.05 -9.28
CA ARG A 281 -17.65 -6.33 -9.93
C ARG A 281 -16.90 -6.47 -11.27
N SER A 282 -16.92 -5.43 -12.11
CA SER A 282 -16.22 -5.48 -13.41
C SER A 282 -14.70 -5.68 -13.26
N LEU A 283 -14.09 -5.13 -12.20
CA LEU A 283 -12.69 -5.38 -11.88
C LEU A 283 -12.46 -6.79 -11.34
N ALA A 284 -13.36 -7.30 -10.50
CA ALA A 284 -13.27 -8.64 -9.93
C ALA A 284 -13.45 -9.73 -11.01
N GLU A 285 -14.39 -9.58 -11.94
CA GLU A 285 -14.65 -10.53 -13.04
C GLU A 285 -13.43 -10.73 -13.96
N VAL A 286 -12.59 -9.71 -14.10
CA VAL A 286 -11.35 -9.79 -14.88
C VAL A 286 -10.10 -10.07 -14.04
N GLY A 287 -10.27 -10.39 -12.75
CA GLY A 287 -9.18 -10.77 -11.84
C GLY A 287 -8.20 -9.64 -11.51
N LEU A 288 -8.64 -8.39 -11.51
CA LEU A 288 -7.79 -7.24 -11.22
C LEU A 288 -7.84 -6.79 -9.76
N VAL A 289 -8.80 -7.27 -8.97
CA VAL A 289 -8.92 -6.94 -7.54
C VAL A 289 -7.93 -7.79 -6.75
N ASP A 290 -7.15 -7.15 -5.89
CA ASP A 290 -6.22 -7.80 -4.98
C ASP A 290 -6.76 -7.85 -3.55
N GLN A 291 -7.40 -6.77 -3.12
CA GLN A 291 -7.93 -6.63 -1.78
C GLN A 291 -9.36 -6.07 -1.82
N TRP A 292 -10.19 -6.53 -0.89
CA TRP A 292 -11.55 -6.04 -0.74
C TRP A 292 -11.82 -5.65 0.70
N ILE A 293 -12.14 -4.38 0.93
CA ILE A 293 -12.48 -3.83 2.24
C ILE A 293 -13.98 -3.54 2.27
N THR A 294 -14.68 -4.18 3.18
CA THR A 294 -16.10 -3.94 3.42
C THR A 294 -16.31 -3.24 4.75
N ILE A 295 -16.98 -2.11 4.73
CA ILE A 295 -17.47 -1.43 5.92
C ILE A 295 -18.94 -1.81 6.10
N VAL A 296 -19.24 -2.55 7.15
CA VAL A 296 -20.61 -2.95 7.49
C VAL A 296 -21.15 -2.00 8.55
N ALA A 297 -22.11 -1.18 8.16
CA ALA A 297 -22.76 -0.25 9.06
C ALA A 297 -23.92 -0.95 9.83
N PRO A 298 -24.17 -0.63 11.11
CA PRO A 298 -25.24 -1.21 11.90
C PRO A 298 -26.62 -0.59 11.55
N VAL A 299 -26.93 -0.55 10.25
CA VAL A 299 -28.20 -0.05 9.72
C VAL A 299 -28.83 -1.10 8.81
N VAL A 300 -30.15 -1.13 8.75
CA VAL A 300 -30.93 -1.98 7.85
C VAL A 300 -31.64 -1.08 6.85
N ILE A 301 -31.45 -1.33 5.55
CA ILE A 301 -32.06 -0.53 4.48
C ILE A 301 -33.34 -1.16 3.95
N GLY A 302 -33.52 -2.48 4.10
CA GLY A 302 -34.78 -3.21 3.76
C GLY A 302 -34.92 -3.66 2.29
N ALA A 303 -35.90 -4.36 2.05
CA ALA A 303 -36.71 -5.01 0.99
C ALA A 303 -36.09 -5.66 -0.27
N ARG A 304 -35.00 -5.32 -0.91
CA ARG A 304 -34.57 -6.05 -2.13
C ARG A 304 -33.12 -6.52 -2.10
N PRO A 305 -32.83 -7.80 -2.48
CA PRO A 305 -31.46 -8.30 -2.52
C PRO A 305 -30.64 -7.63 -3.62
N ILE A 306 -29.37 -7.35 -3.31
CA ILE A 306 -28.40 -6.78 -4.25
C ILE A 306 -27.91 -7.87 -5.19
N GLY A 307 -28.38 -7.89 -6.42
CA GLY A 307 -27.76 -8.52 -7.58
C GLY A 307 -27.22 -9.95 -7.43
N LYS A 308 -26.65 -10.49 -8.51
CA LYS A 308 -26.02 -11.83 -8.54
C LYS A 308 -24.75 -11.84 -7.69
N ALA A 309 -24.57 -12.89 -6.90
CA ALA A 309 -23.38 -13.12 -6.07
C ALA A 309 -22.09 -13.10 -6.93
N ILE A 310 -21.07 -12.44 -6.43
CA ILE A 310 -19.70 -12.61 -6.92
C ILE A 310 -19.25 -14.01 -6.48
N ARG A 311 -18.98 -14.90 -7.42
CA ARG A 311 -18.49 -16.25 -7.10
C ARG A 311 -16.97 -16.20 -6.94
N GLY A 312 -16.50 -16.44 -5.74
CA GLY A 312 -15.08 -16.54 -5.37
C GLY A 312 -14.97 -16.99 -3.93
N ARG A 313 -13.84 -17.58 -3.56
CA ARG A 313 -13.50 -17.84 -2.16
C ARG A 313 -12.79 -16.58 -1.64
N LEU A 314 -13.25 -16.06 -0.53
CA LEU A 314 -12.64 -14.91 0.14
C LEU A 314 -12.00 -15.43 1.42
N ASN A 315 -10.72 -15.12 1.61
CA ASN A 315 -10.07 -15.33 2.89
C ASN A 315 -10.17 -14.04 3.68
N VAL A 316 -10.76 -14.09 4.87
CA VAL A 316 -10.81 -12.95 5.78
C VAL A 316 -9.39 -12.74 6.32
N ASP A 317 -8.81 -11.60 5.98
CA ASP A 317 -7.48 -11.22 6.45
C ASP A 317 -7.58 -10.56 7.83
N GLU A 318 -8.43 -9.53 7.95
CA GLU A 318 -8.67 -8.82 9.19
C GLU A 318 -10.14 -8.42 9.34
N SER A 319 -10.62 -8.37 10.59
CA SER A 319 -11.88 -7.72 10.94
C SER A 319 -11.72 -6.94 12.24
N PHE A 320 -12.21 -5.72 12.26
CA PHE A 320 -12.21 -4.88 13.45
C PHE A 320 -13.42 -3.94 13.47
N ILE A 321 -13.76 -3.43 14.64
CA ILE A 321 -14.81 -2.42 14.81
C ILE A 321 -14.14 -1.07 15.05
N ALA A 322 -14.51 -0.07 14.25
CA ALA A 322 -14.07 1.29 14.44
C ALA A 322 -15.21 2.28 14.14
N CYS A 323 -15.31 3.35 14.93
CA CYS A 323 -16.29 4.41 14.71
C CYS A 323 -17.75 3.92 14.66
N GLY A 324 -18.06 2.81 15.33
CA GLY A 324 -19.40 2.19 15.34
C GLY A 324 -19.72 1.30 14.13
N ASP A 325 -18.84 1.22 13.13
CA ASP A 325 -18.98 0.32 11.99
C ASP A 325 -17.98 -0.84 12.06
N SER A 326 -18.30 -1.98 11.45
CA SER A 326 -17.40 -3.13 11.32
C SER A 326 -16.63 -3.05 10.01
N PHE A 327 -15.33 -3.24 10.07
CA PHE A 327 -14.43 -3.31 8.91
C PHE A 327 -14.05 -4.77 8.68
N VAL A 328 -14.21 -5.25 7.47
CA VAL A 328 -13.80 -6.60 7.07
C VAL A 328 -12.91 -6.47 5.84
N THR A 329 -11.67 -6.90 6.00
CA THR A 329 -10.69 -6.97 4.91
C THR A 329 -10.53 -8.41 4.47
N VAL A 330 -10.55 -8.64 3.18
CA VAL A 330 -10.35 -9.96 2.59
C VAL A 330 -9.39 -9.89 1.41
N ASP A 331 -8.52 -10.87 1.32
CA ASP A 331 -7.67 -11.07 0.17
C ASP A 331 -8.40 -11.90 -0.89
N PHE A 332 -8.25 -11.53 -2.14
CA PHE A 332 -8.80 -12.26 -3.26
C PHE A 332 -7.83 -13.36 -3.70
N GLU A 333 -8.16 -14.62 -3.39
CA GLU A 333 -7.44 -15.75 -3.98
C GLU A 333 -7.67 -15.77 -5.49
N ARG A 334 -6.63 -15.53 -6.25
CA ARG A 334 -6.62 -15.81 -7.69
C ARG A 334 -6.70 -17.34 -7.85
N ARG A 335 -7.81 -17.84 -8.37
CA ARG A 335 -7.80 -19.23 -8.88
C ARG A 335 -6.67 -19.29 -9.91
N GLY A 336 -5.67 -20.12 -9.63
CA GLY A 336 -4.67 -20.49 -10.62
C GLY A 336 -5.42 -20.84 -11.91
N ARG A 337 -5.03 -20.27 -13.02
CA ARG A 337 -5.50 -20.75 -14.32
C ARG A 337 -5.07 -22.21 -14.42
N PRO A 338 -5.99 -23.11 -14.85
CA PRO A 338 -5.61 -24.49 -15.12
C PRO A 338 -4.51 -24.54 -16.18
#